data_8bd4eccf0da06acedc8678ae671e2b7c
#
_entry.id   8bd4eccf0da06acedc8678ae671e2b7c
#
_cell.length_a   1.000
_cell.length_b   1.000
_cell.length_c   1.000
_cell.angle_alpha   90.00
_cell.angle_beta   90.00
_cell.angle_gamma   90.00
#
_symmetry.space_group_name_H-M   'P 1'
#
loop_
_entity.id
_entity.type
_entity.pdbx_description
1 polymer ?
#
loop_
_entity_poly.entity_id
_entity_poly.type
_entity_poly.pdbx_seq_one_letter_code
_entity_poly.pdbx_strand_id
1 'polypeptide(L)'
;MILSISERAGSARERLLARLLDAFGAALPPPEMSLREVAARIGTSHALLRYHFGSLSGVLAAMLKAQRSRDNKALLEAARQSTFDDFVVAIWRTYTRPEQLSRVRGFFYVVGLATYDSEGFREFIESIDDLTVMLSSLAEREGLGTKEARDAATVTVAAIRGLLLQEVLTPGTRPEDAVALILRIRKDRSVPRSRPER
;
A
#
# COMPACT_ATOMS: atom_id res chain seq x y z
N MET A 1 -23.00 25.28 -21.65
CA MET A 1 -21.62 24.82 -21.41
C MET A 1 -21.69 23.31 -21.25
N ILE A 2 -21.30 22.56 -22.29
CA ILE A 2 -21.43 21.11 -22.36
C ILE A 2 -20.11 20.54 -21.80
N LEU A 3 -20.15 19.97 -20.57
CA LEU A 3 -19.04 19.22 -20.05
C LEU A 3 -18.66 18.08 -21.01
N SER A 4 -17.37 17.87 -21.23
CA SER A 4 -16.88 16.84 -22.15
C SER A 4 -17.32 15.45 -21.69
N ILE A 5 -17.45 14.50 -22.61
CA ILE A 5 -17.79 13.09 -22.30
C ILE A 5 -16.76 12.50 -21.33
N SER A 6 -15.49 12.91 -21.44
CA SER A 6 -14.39 12.49 -20.56
C SER A 6 -14.57 12.95 -19.11
N GLU A 7 -15.00 14.20 -18.88
CA GLU A 7 -15.27 14.73 -17.51
C GLU A 7 -16.49 14.05 -16.87
N ARG A 8 -17.53 13.73 -17.68
CA ARG A 8 -18.70 12.98 -17.19
C ARG A 8 -18.34 11.53 -16.83
N ALA A 9 -17.48 10.88 -17.60
CA ALA A 9 -17.01 9.52 -17.33
C ALA A 9 -16.13 9.46 -16.06
N GLY A 10 -15.21 10.41 -15.84
CA GLY A 10 -14.45 10.55 -14.61
C GLY A 10 -15.35 10.69 -13.39
N SER A 11 -16.33 11.58 -13.42
CA SER A 11 -17.27 11.76 -12.32
C SER A 11 -18.15 10.52 -12.05
N ALA A 12 -18.51 9.74 -13.07
CA ALA A 12 -19.29 8.50 -12.92
C ALA A 12 -18.43 7.39 -12.28
N ARG A 13 -17.19 7.21 -12.73
CA ARG A 13 -16.22 6.25 -12.16
C ARG A 13 -15.93 6.58 -10.69
N GLU A 14 -15.72 7.84 -10.37
CA GLU A 14 -15.48 8.30 -9.00
C GLU A 14 -16.68 8.05 -8.09
N ARG A 15 -17.91 8.30 -8.55
CA ARG A 15 -19.13 8.00 -7.78
C ARG A 15 -19.29 6.50 -7.53
N LEU A 16 -19.01 5.66 -8.53
CA LEU A 16 -19.04 4.20 -8.34
C LEU A 16 -17.98 3.75 -7.34
N LEU A 17 -16.76 4.31 -7.43
CA LEU A 17 -15.69 4.01 -6.50
C LEU A 17 -16.05 4.42 -5.05
N ALA A 18 -16.66 5.59 -4.87
CA ALA A 18 -17.16 6.00 -3.57
C ALA A 18 -18.19 5.01 -3.00
N ARG A 19 -19.18 4.58 -3.81
CA ARG A 19 -20.18 3.56 -3.40
C ARG A 19 -19.53 2.22 -3.05
N LEU A 20 -18.51 1.79 -3.78
CA LEU A 20 -17.74 0.59 -3.47
C LEU A 20 -17.04 0.72 -2.10
N LEU A 21 -16.37 1.84 -1.86
CA LEU A 21 -15.70 2.11 -0.58
C LEU A 21 -16.69 2.21 0.58
N ASP A 22 -17.87 2.78 0.36
CA ASP A 22 -18.92 2.86 1.38
C ASP A 22 -19.53 1.48 1.70
N ALA A 23 -19.76 0.64 0.69
CA ALA A 23 -20.38 -0.67 0.84
C ALA A 23 -19.46 -1.74 1.47
N PHE A 24 -18.16 -1.64 1.23
CA PHE A 24 -17.16 -2.62 1.69
C PHE A 24 -16.22 -2.07 2.77
N GLY A 25 -16.24 -0.78 3.02
CA GLY A 25 -15.41 -0.14 4.04
C GLY A 25 -13.92 -0.31 3.80
N ALA A 26 -13.19 -0.66 4.87
CA ALA A 26 -11.76 -0.94 4.80
C ALA A 26 -11.45 -2.31 4.17
N ALA A 27 -12.41 -3.24 4.15
CA ALA A 27 -12.27 -4.54 3.50
C ALA A 27 -12.48 -4.42 1.99
N LEU A 28 -11.90 -5.35 1.25
CA LEU A 28 -12.23 -5.57 -0.16
C LEU A 28 -13.42 -6.54 -0.29
N PRO A 29 -14.11 -6.57 -1.45
CA PRO A 29 -15.01 -7.66 -1.77
C PRO A 29 -14.33 -9.02 -1.54
N PRO A 30 -15.01 -9.99 -0.88
CA PRO A 30 -14.45 -11.32 -0.68
C PRO A 30 -14.05 -11.99 -2.01
N PRO A 31 -13.01 -12.84 -2.03
CA PRO A 31 -12.53 -13.49 -3.25
C PRO A 31 -13.58 -14.31 -3.99
N GLU A 32 -14.59 -14.83 -3.28
CA GLU A 32 -15.68 -15.64 -3.81
C GLU A 32 -16.74 -14.80 -4.54
N MET A 33 -16.78 -13.49 -4.27
CA MET A 33 -17.81 -12.60 -4.79
C MET A 33 -17.54 -12.29 -6.26
N SER A 34 -18.53 -12.49 -7.10
CA SER A 34 -18.49 -12.12 -8.52
C SER A 34 -18.69 -10.61 -8.74
N LEU A 35 -18.25 -10.10 -9.90
CA LEU A 35 -18.51 -8.70 -10.28
C LEU A 35 -19.99 -8.35 -10.33
N ARG A 36 -20.86 -9.35 -10.62
CA ARG A 36 -22.32 -9.17 -10.62
C ARG A 36 -22.87 -8.97 -9.23
N GLU A 37 -22.39 -9.73 -8.25
CA GLU A 37 -22.79 -9.58 -6.84
C GLU A 37 -22.28 -8.26 -6.25
N VAL A 38 -21.04 -7.86 -6.60
CA VAL A 38 -20.52 -6.55 -6.24
C VAL A 38 -21.41 -5.42 -6.80
N ALA A 39 -21.82 -5.53 -8.08
CA ALA A 39 -22.72 -4.56 -8.70
C ALA A 39 -24.07 -4.49 -7.99
N ALA A 40 -24.68 -5.62 -7.68
CA ALA A 40 -25.94 -5.71 -6.95
C ALA A 40 -25.81 -5.05 -5.56
N ARG A 41 -24.75 -5.35 -4.82
CA ARG A 41 -24.52 -4.81 -3.48
C ARG A 41 -24.43 -3.29 -3.45
N ILE A 42 -23.85 -2.66 -4.48
CA ILE A 42 -23.78 -1.20 -4.56
C ILE A 42 -24.93 -0.58 -5.37
N GLY A 43 -25.95 -1.37 -5.73
CA GLY A 43 -27.13 -0.92 -6.47
C GLY A 43 -26.82 -0.37 -7.87
N THR A 44 -25.96 -1.06 -8.62
CA THR A 44 -25.62 -0.69 -10.00
C THR A 44 -25.69 -1.88 -10.94
N SER A 45 -25.56 -1.65 -12.26
CA SER A 45 -25.52 -2.75 -13.22
C SER A 45 -24.11 -3.35 -13.35
N HIS A 46 -24.05 -4.66 -13.59
CA HIS A 46 -22.81 -5.35 -13.94
C HIS A 46 -22.11 -4.72 -15.17
N ALA A 47 -22.92 -4.32 -16.19
CA ALA A 47 -22.40 -3.70 -17.39
C ALA A 47 -21.69 -2.35 -17.09
N LEU A 48 -22.25 -1.54 -16.16
CA LEU A 48 -21.65 -0.28 -15.78
C LEU A 48 -20.35 -0.46 -15.00
N LEU A 49 -20.27 -1.42 -14.05
CA LEU A 49 -19.01 -1.75 -13.39
C LEU A 49 -17.97 -2.27 -14.38
N ARG A 50 -18.37 -3.15 -15.29
CA ARG A 50 -17.46 -3.68 -16.32
C ARG A 50 -16.96 -2.58 -17.26
N TYR A 51 -17.79 -1.63 -17.61
CA TYR A 51 -17.40 -0.47 -18.45
C TYR A 51 -16.31 0.38 -17.77
N HIS A 52 -16.46 0.68 -16.47
CA HIS A 52 -15.55 1.59 -15.76
C HIS A 52 -14.31 0.93 -15.17
N PHE A 53 -14.36 -0.37 -14.83
CA PHE A 53 -13.30 -1.08 -14.13
C PHE A 53 -12.80 -2.34 -14.86
N GLY A 54 -13.43 -2.73 -15.96
CA GLY A 54 -13.05 -3.88 -16.77
C GLY A 54 -13.42 -5.23 -16.13
N SER A 55 -12.94 -5.53 -14.95
CA SER A 55 -13.07 -6.79 -14.25
C SER A 55 -13.25 -6.60 -12.75
N LEU A 56 -13.49 -7.70 -12.00
CA LEU A 56 -13.42 -7.69 -10.54
C LEU A 56 -12.03 -7.25 -10.08
N SER A 57 -10.98 -7.76 -10.71
CA SER A 57 -9.59 -7.35 -10.41
C SER A 57 -9.39 -5.84 -10.55
N GLY A 58 -9.95 -5.22 -11.60
CA GLY A 58 -9.92 -3.78 -11.79
C GLY A 58 -10.68 -2.99 -10.70
N VAL A 59 -11.81 -3.53 -10.21
CA VAL A 59 -12.53 -2.96 -9.06
C VAL A 59 -11.65 -3.01 -7.81
N LEU A 60 -11.06 -4.18 -7.50
CA LEU A 60 -10.19 -4.38 -6.33
C LEU A 60 -8.97 -3.45 -6.36
N ALA A 61 -8.31 -3.36 -7.52
CA ALA A 61 -7.17 -2.47 -7.73
C ALA A 61 -7.54 -0.99 -7.49
N ALA A 62 -8.68 -0.55 -8.04
CA ALA A 62 -9.16 0.82 -7.88
C ALA A 62 -9.52 1.15 -6.42
N MET A 63 -10.20 0.23 -5.71
CA MET A 63 -10.53 0.40 -4.29
C MET A 63 -9.27 0.49 -3.44
N LEU A 64 -8.33 -0.42 -3.63
CA LEU A 64 -7.09 -0.45 -2.87
C LEU A 64 -6.22 0.80 -3.14
N LYS A 65 -6.11 1.22 -4.41
CA LYS A 65 -5.43 2.47 -4.76
C LYS A 65 -6.05 3.68 -4.05
N ALA A 66 -7.38 3.78 -4.03
CA ALA A 66 -8.07 4.89 -3.35
C ALA A 66 -7.87 4.87 -1.83
N GLN A 67 -7.90 3.70 -1.20
CA GLN A 67 -7.59 3.53 0.21
C GLN A 67 -6.16 3.95 0.52
N ARG A 68 -5.18 3.47 -0.26
CA ARG A 68 -3.76 3.84 -0.11
C ARG A 68 -3.53 5.33 -0.30
N SER A 69 -4.17 5.97 -1.28
CA SER A 69 -4.02 7.41 -1.49
C SER A 69 -4.47 8.24 -0.28
N ARG A 70 -5.50 7.79 0.45
CA ARG A 70 -5.92 8.43 1.70
C ARG A 70 -4.89 8.22 2.82
N ASP A 71 -4.37 6.99 2.93
CA ASP A 71 -3.35 6.67 3.93
C ASP A 71 -2.05 7.41 3.67
N ASN A 72 -1.62 7.49 2.41
CA ASN A 72 -0.39 8.16 2.03
C ASN A 72 -0.39 9.65 2.41
N LYS A 73 -1.54 10.33 2.38
CA LYS A 73 -1.64 11.72 2.89
C LYS A 73 -1.33 11.80 4.38
N ALA A 74 -1.93 10.92 5.18
CA ALA A 74 -1.68 10.87 6.61
C ALA A 74 -0.25 10.45 6.93
N LEU A 75 0.28 9.48 6.18
CA LEU A 75 1.67 9.02 6.31
C LEU A 75 2.68 10.11 5.93
N LEU A 76 2.45 10.85 4.86
CA LEU A 76 3.30 11.98 4.46
C LEU A 76 3.35 13.06 5.55
N GLU A 77 2.21 13.39 6.16
CA GLU A 77 2.18 14.36 7.25
C GLU A 77 2.93 13.85 8.48
N ALA A 78 2.73 12.58 8.85
CA ALA A 78 3.47 11.95 9.93
C ALA A 78 4.99 11.90 9.63
N ALA A 79 5.39 11.60 8.40
CA ALA A 79 6.79 11.53 7.97
C ALA A 79 7.52 12.87 8.07
N ARG A 80 6.83 14.00 7.95
CA ARG A 80 7.46 15.33 8.01
C ARG A 80 8.19 15.60 9.33
N GLN A 81 7.67 15.07 10.43
CA GLN A 81 8.17 15.29 11.79
C GLN A 81 8.85 14.06 12.40
N SER A 82 8.94 12.96 11.66
CA SER A 82 9.49 11.68 12.12
C SER A 82 10.93 11.50 11.68
N THR A 83 11.68 10.72 12.46
CA THR A 83 12.89 10.04 11.97
C THR A 83 12.50 8.83 11.12
N PHE A 84 13.47 8.28 10.38
CA PHE A 84 13.27 7.05 9.63
C PHE A 84 12.77 5.91 10.54
N ASP A 85 13.43 5.72 11.68
CA ASP A 85 13.12 4.64 12.62
C ASP A 85 11.73 4.82 13.24
N ASP A 86 11.39 6.02 13.72
CA ASP A 86 10.09 6.30 14.31
C ASP A 86 8.95 6.08 13.30
N PHE A 87 9.18 6.46 12.05
CA PHE A 87 8.22 6.25 10.98
C PHE A 87 7.99 4.76 10.68
N VAL A 88 9.06 3.96 10.62
CA VAL A 88 8.97 2.50 10.44
C VAL A 88 8.20 1.86 11.60
N VAL A 89 8.48 2.23 12.85
CA VAL A 89 7.76 1.75 14.02
C VAL A 89 6.28 2.15 13.97
N ALA A 90 5.98 3.38 13.57
CA ALA A 90 4.61 3.86 13.45
C ALA A 90 3.82 3.08 12.37
N ILE A 91 4.44 2.80 11.20
CA ILE A 91 3.86 1.95 10.15
C ILE A 91 3.57 0.57 10.69
N TRP A 92 4.55 -0.08 11.32
CA TRP A 92 4.39 -1.41 11.90
C TRP A 92 3.20 -1.46 12.86
N ARG A 93 3.20 -0.58 13.87
CA ARG A 93 2.12 -0.48 14.86
C ARG A 93 0.75 -0.21 14.23
N THR A 94 0.70 0.59 13.16
CA THR A 94 -0.55 0.90 12.48
C THR A 94 -1.11 -0.33 11.78
N TYR A 95 -0.31 -1.02 10.98
CA TYR A 95 -0.80 -2.12 10.14
C TYR A 95 -0.95 -3.46 10.88
N THR A 96 -0.39 -3.61 12.08
CA THR A 96 -0.59 -4.80 12.93
C THR A 96 -1.78 -4.67 13.89
N ARG A 97 -2.50 -3.54 13.88
CA ARG A 97 -3.74 -3.41 14.66
C ARG A 97 -4.81 -4.38 14.12
N PRO A 98 -5.61 -5.00 14.99
CA PRO A 98 -6.66 -5.93 14.57
C PRO A 98 -7.58 -5.36 13.49
N GLU A 99 -7.93 -4.06 13.59
CA GLU A 99 -8.82 -3.36 12.65
C GLU A 99 -8.19 -3.20 11.26
N GLN A 100 -6.86 -3.26 11.15
CA GLN A 100 -6.14 -3.11 9.90
C GLN A 100 -5.83 -4.44 9.20
N LEU A 101 -5.91 -5.57 9.89
CA LEU A 101 -5.53 -6.89 9.33
C LEU A 101 -6.37 -7.25 8.10
N SER A 102 -7.63 -6.86 8.06
CA SER A 102 -8.49 -7.06 6.88
C SER A 102 -7.95 -6.33 5.65
N ARG A 103 -7.46 -5.10 5.83
CA ARG A 103 -6.83 -4.31 4.75
C ARG A 103 -5.49 -4.91 4.32
N VAL A 104 -4.69 -5.38 5.27
CA VAL A 104 -3.40 -6.03 5.00
C VAL A 104 -3.63 -7.31 4.19
N ARG A 105 -4.63 -8.12 4.54
CA ARG A 105 -5.04 -9.29 3.73
C ARG A 105 -5.45 -8.88 2.31
N GLY A 106 -6.29 -7.86 2.18
CA GLY A 106 -6.71 -7.32 0.89
C GLY A 106 -5.53 -6.83 0.05
N PHE A 107 -4.55 -6.17 0.66
CA PHE A 107 -3.32 -5.75 0.00
C PHE A 107 -2.56 -6.95 -0.59
N PHE A 108 -2.30 -8.00 0.20
CA PHE A 108 -1.58 -9.18 -0.27
C PHE A 108 -2.38 -9.99 -1.30
N TYR A 109 -3.71 -10.02 -1.18
CA TYR A 109 -4.57 -10.62 -2.20
C TYR A 109 -4.38 -9.92 -3.57
N VAL A 110 -4.44 -8.58 -3.60
CA VAL A 110 -4.25 -7.82 -4.83
C VAL A 110 -2.80 -7.91 -5.33
N VAL A 111 -1.80 -7.91 -4.45
CA VAL A 111 -0.40 -8.17 -4.83
C VAL A 111 -0.29 -9.53 -5.52
N GLY A 112 -0.89 -10.58 -4.95
CA GLY A 112 -0.92 -11.90 -5.57
C GLY A 112 -1.53 -11.88 -6.98
N LEU A 113 -2.68 -11.23 -7.17
CA LEU A 113 -3.29 -11.08 -8.49
C LEU A 113 -2.40 -10.31 -9.47
N ALA A 114 -1.75 -9.25 -9.00
CA ALA A 114 -0.87 -8.41 -9.82
C ALA A 114 0.38 -9.15 -10.34
N THR A 115 0.80 -10.24 -9.69
CA THR A 115 1.90 -11.09 -10.20
C THR A 115 1.53 -11.87 -11.46
N TYR A 116 0.23 -12.07 -11.70
CA TYR A 116 -0.28 -12.78 -12.89
C TYR A 116 -0.79 -11.82 -13.97
N ASP A 117 -1.18 -10.60 -13.62
CA ASP A 117 -1.73 -9.58 -14.52
C ASP A 117 -1.17 -8.20 -14.19
N SER A 118 0.11 -7.98 -14.49
CA SER A 118 0.78 -6.72 -14.21
C SER A 118 0.18 -5.53 -14.98
N GLU A 119 -0.34 -5.76 -16.18
CA GLU A 119 -0.97 -4.73 -17.01
C GLU A 119 -2.28 -4.24 -16.39
N GLY A 120 -3.16 -5.17 -15.99
CA GLY A 120 -4.43 -4.84 -15.34
C GLY A 120 -4.27 -4.14 -13.99
N PHE A 121 -3.11 -4.32 -13.34
CA PHE A 121 -2.80 -3.73 -12.03
C PHE A 121 -1.73 -2.63 -12.09
N ARG A 122 -1.39 -2.10 -13.27
CA ARG A 122 -0.30 -1.12 -13.45
C ARG A 122 -0.38 0.04 -12.46
N GLU A 123 -1.50 0.73 -12.38
CA GLU A 123 -1.68 1.87 -11.48
C GLU A 123 -1.53 1.50 -9.99
N PHE A 124 -1.92 0.29 -9.62
CA PHE A 124 -1.72 -0.22 -8.27
C PHE A 124 -0.24 -0.50 -8.02
N ILE A 125 0.45 -1.15 -8.97
CA ILE A 125 1.89 -1.47 -8.89
C ILE A 125 2.71 -0.19 -8.75
N GLU A 126 2.43 0.84 -9.54
CA GLU A 126 3.08 2.15 -9.43
C GLU A 126 2.89 2.76 -8.02
N SER A 127 1.70 2.64 -7.43
CA SER A 127 1.42 3.14 -6.09
C SER A 127 2.14 2.37 -4.96
N ILE A 128 2.64 1.16 -5.22
CA ILE A 128 3.34 0.36 -4.21
C ILE A 128 4.66 1.00 -3.79
N ASP A 129 5.30 1.76 -4.67
CA ASP A 129 6.59 2.38 -4.40
C ASP A 129 6.51 3.64 -3.51
N ASP A 130 5.33 4.22 -3.31
CA ASP A 130 5.16 5.45 -2.52
C ASP A 130 5.82 5.38 -1.14
N LEU A 131 5.69 4.25 -0.45
CA LEU A 131 6.29 4.06 0.88
C LEU A 131 7.82 4.03 0.82
N THR A 132 8.38 3.43 -0.22
CA THR A 132 9.83 3.41 -0.45
C THR A 132 10.34 4.82 -0.71
N VAL A 133 9.62 5.61 -1.49
CA VAL A 133 9.96 7.02 -1.75
C VAL A 133 9.93 7.85 -0.45
N MET A 134 8.90 7.68 0.38
CA MET A 134 8.81 8.38 1.67
C MET A 134 9.98 8.04 2.60
N LEU A 135 10.30 6.75 2.74
CA LEU A 135 11.41 6.30 3.58
C LEU A 135 12.77 6.73 3.01
N SER A 136 12.94 6.71 1.69
CA SER A 136 14.16 7.23 1.05
C SER A 136 14.37 8.69 1.39
N SER A 137 13.33 9.51 1.28
CA SER A 137 13.40 10.94 1.62
C SER A 137 13.72 11.17 3.11
N LEU A 138 13.24 10.30 4.01
CA LEU A 138 13.60 10.35 5.42
C LEU A 138 15.08 10.03 5.64
N ALA A 139 15.58 8.97 4.99
CA ALA A 139 16.98 8.58 5.09
C ALA A 139 17.94 9.64 4.52
N GLU A 140 17.57 10.32 3.42
CA GLU A 140 18.32 11.44 2.86
C GLU A 140 18.37 12.63 3.83
N ARG A 141 17.28 12.95 4.50
CA ARG A 141 17.24 13.99 5.55
C ARG A 141 18.15 13.66 6.74
N GLU A 142 18.35 12.37 7.02
CA GLU A 142 19.29 11.89 8.04
C GLU A 142 20.73 11.82 7.56
N GLY A 143 21.03 12.23 6.31
CA GLY A 143 22.37 12.38 5.77
C GLY A 143 22.87 11.22 4.94
N LEU A 144 22.04 10.22 4.59
CA LEU A 144 22.43 9.18 3.64
C LEU A 144 22.48 9.73 2.21
N GLY A 145 23.42 9.23 1.40
CA GLY A 145 23.44 9.51 -0.03
C GLY A 145 22.21 8.91 -0.72
N THR A 146 21.75 9.52 -1.83
CA THR A 146 20.50 9.15 -2.53
C THR A 146 20.40 7.64 -2.84
N LYS A 147 21.50 7.03 -3.32
CA LYS A 147 21.51 5.60 -3.61
C LYS A 147 21.36 4.76 -2.34
N GLU A 148 22.12 5.07 -1.30
CA GLU A 148 22.08 4.35 -0.03
C GLU A 148 20.72 4.50 0.65
N ALA A 149 20.14 5.70 0.62
CA ALA A 149 18.81 6.00 1.13
C ALA A 149 17.73 5.15 0.43
N ARG A 150 17.81 5.05 -0.90
CA ARG A 150 16.90 4.23 -1.69
C ARG A 150 17.05 2.74 -1.38
N ASP A 151 18.30 2.24 -1.30
CA ASP A 151 18.57 0.84 -0.98
C ASP A 151 18.06 0.49 0.43
N ALA A 152 18.34 1.34 1.43
CA ALA A 152 17.87 1.17 2.80
C ALA A 152 16.33 1.16 2.89
N ALA A 153 15.66 2.09 2.21
CA ALA A 153 14.21 2.15 2.15
C ALA A 153 13.61 0.89 1.50
N THR A 154 14.19 0.45 0.37
CA THR A 154 13.73 -0.74 -0.36
C THR A 154 13.81 -1.99 0.52
N VAL A 155 14.95 -2.24 1.18
CA VAL A 155 15.13 -3.39 2.06
C VAL A 155 14.16 -3.33 3.24
N THR A 156 14.00 -2.15 3.86
CA THR A 156 13.11 -1.96 5.00
C THR A 156 11.65 -2.21 4.61
N VAL A 157 11.18 -1.66 3.49
CA VAL A 157 9.81 -1.87 3.01
C VAL A 157 9.55 -3.33 2.67
N ALA A 158 10.51 -4.00 2.00
CA ALA A 158 10.40 -5.42 1.69
C ALA A 158 10.31 -6.28 2.97
N ALA A 159 11.15 -6.00 3.96
CA ALA A 159 11.16 -6.70 5.24
C ALA A 159 9.85 -6.49 6.02
N ILE A 160 9.36 -5.24 6.13
CA ILE A 160 8.07 -4.94 6.79
C ILE A 160 6.91 -5.65 6.09
N ARG A 161 6.88 -5.65 4.76
CA ARG A 161 5.85 -6.40 4.01
C ARG A 161 5.92 -7.89 4.26
N GLY A 162 7.12 -8.47 4.30
CA GLY A 162 7.32 -9.88 4.65
C GLY A 162 6.81 -10.22 6.04
N LEU A 163 7.13 -9.40 7.05
CA LEU A 163 6.65 -9.57 8.42
C LEU A 163 5.13 -9.40 8.54
N LEU A 164 4.53 -8.44 7.82
CA LEU A 164 3.07 -8.28 7.77
C LEU A 164 2.38 -9.46 7.11
N LEU A 165 2.96 -10.03 6.05
CA LEU A 165 2.45 -11.26 5.44
C LEU A 165 2.49 -12.43 6.44
N GLN A 166 3.59 -12.57 7.17
CA GLN A 166 3.72 -13.58 8.21
C GLN A 166 2.65 -13.41 9.30
N GLU A 167 2.41 -12.18 9.77
CA GLU A 167 1.36 -11.91 10.77
C GLU A 167 -0.04 -12.25 10.24
N VAL A 168 -0.31 -12.07 8.95
CA VAL A 168 -1.57 -12.47 8.31
C VAL A 168 -1.72 -13.99 8.25
N LEU A 169 -0.63 -14.73 7.97
CA LEU A 169 -0.63 -16.18 7.81
C LEU A 169 -0.60 -16.92 9.15
N THR A 170 0.14 -16.40 10.11
CA THR A 170 0.35 -16.98 11.44
C THR A 170 0.17 -15.92 12.52
N PRO A 171 -1.08 -15.53 12.82
CA PRO A 171 -1.36 -14.47 13.78
C PRO A 171 -0.80 -14.78 15.18
N GLY A 172 -0.27 -13.75 15.84
CA GLY A 172 0.26 -13.86 17.20
C GLY A 172 1.75 -14.20 17.30
N THR A 173 2.44 -14.38 16.19
CA THR A 173 3.92 -14.52 16.16
C THR A 173 4.65 -13.18 16.16
N ARG A 174 3.99 -12.11 16.58
CA ARG A 174 4.42 -10.70 16.49
C ARG A 174 5.94 -10.54 16.60
N PRO A 175 6.66 -10.31 15.49
CA PRO A 175 8.11 -10.18 15.53
C PRO A 175 8.48 -8.68 15.78
N GLU A 176 8.06 -8.12 16.93
CA GLU A 176 8.44 -6.75 17.30
C GLU A 176 9.98 -6.62 17.37
N ASP A 177 10.65 -7.66 17.86
CA ASP A 177 12.11 -7.76 17.87
C ASP A 177 12.71 -7.77 16.46
N ALA A 178 12.00 -8.34 15.47
CA ALA A 178 12.47 -8.36 14.09
C ALA A 178 12.46 -6.95 13.46
N VAL A 179 11.47 -6.11 13.76
CA VAL A 179 11.45 -4.71 13.32
C VAL A 179 12.64 -3.96 13.94
N ALA A 180 12.87 -4.13 15.25
CA ALA A 180 14.02 -3.53 15.92
C ALA A 180 15.35 -4.02 15.35
N LEU A 181 15.44 -5.29 14.96
CA LEU A 181 16.62 -5.86 14.30
C LEU A 181 16.86 -5.23 12.92
N ILE A 182 15.82 -5.07 12.10
CA ILE A 182 15.92 -4.42 10.78
C ILE A 182 16.52 -3.02 10.93
N LEU A 183 16.02 -2.24 11.90
CA LEU A 183 16.50 -0.88 12.15
C LEU A 183 17.96 -0.84 12.65
N ARG A 184 18.37 -1.80 13.48
CA ARG A 184 19.78 -1.93 13.90
C ARG A 184 20.70 -2.23 12.73
N ILE A 185 20.35 -3.21 11.89
CA ILE A 185 21.16 -3.57 10.71
C ILE A 185 21.35 -2.36 9.78
N ARG A 186 20.33 -1.52 9.64
CA ARG A 186 20.43 -0.26 8.88
C ARG A 186 21.49 0.67 9.49
N LYS A 187 21.43 0.91 10.80
CA LYS A 187 22.36 1.81 11.50
C LYS A 187 23.80 1.33 11.43
N ASP A 188 24.05 0.05 11.62
CA ASP A 188 25.39 -0.52 11.58
C ASP A 188 26.05 -0.38 10.20
N ARG A 189 25.27 -0.34 9.13
CA ARG A 189 25.75 -0.11 7.76
C ARG A 189 25.98 1.37 7.43
N SER A 190 25.30 2.28 8.13
CA SER A 190 25.45 3.73 7.93
C SER A 190 26.70 4.31 8.59
N VAL A 191 27.38 3.55 9.45
CA VAL A 191 28.69 3.95 10.02
C VAL A 191 29.78 3.67 8.99
N PRO A 192 30.52 4.69 8.50
CA PRO A 192 31.64 4.47 7.60
C PRO A 192 32.63 3.53 8.27
N ARG A 193 32.89 2.36 7.67
CA ARG A 193 33.99 1.52 8.10
C ARG A 193 35.26 2.33 7.83
N SER A 194 35.86 2.87 8.89
CA SER A 194 37.19 3.45 8.82
C SER A 194 38.10 2.43 8.14
N ARG A 195 38.65 2.79 6.95
CA ARG A 195 39.68 1.98 6.30
C ARG A 195 40.82 1.80 7.28
N PRO A 196 41.28 0.57 7.55
CA PRO A 196 42.55 0.42 8.26
C PRO A 196 43.63 1.07 7.42
N GLU A 197 44.28 2.08 7.97
CA GLU A 197 45.49 2.66 7.41
C GLU A 197 46.54 1.53 7.26
N ARG A 198 47.03 1.34 6.04
CA ARG A 198 48.17 0.48 5.74
C ARG A 198 49.43 1.32 5.77
#